data_34dba8b45c874a6cc007a45031c823a8
#
_entry.id   34dba8b45c874a6cc007a45031c823a8
#
_cell.length_a   1.000
_cell.length_b   1.000
_cell.length_c   1.000
_cell.angle_alpha   90.00
_cell.angle_beta   90.00
_cell.angle_gamma   90.00
#
_symmetry.space_group_name_H-M   'P 1'
#
loop_
_entity.id
_entity.type
_entity.pdbx_description
1 polymer ?
#
loop_
_entity_poly.entity_id
_entity_poly.type
_entity_poly.pdbx_seq_one_letter_code
_entity_poly.pdbx_strand_id
1 'polypeptide(L)'
;MKKINGFRLIIPSKSVNEGFSRAVTSAFAALCDPTVEEICDIKTAVSEAVTNCIVHAYPDGEGTVYIDGTLYEGNVLKVKIRDRGVGIADVRQAMEPLFTTAGDDRSGLG
;
A
#
# COMPACT_ATOMS: atom_id res chain seq x y z
N MET A 1 -9.21 17.06 1.75
CA MET A 1 -7.89 17.14 2.39
C MET A 1 -6.85 17.57 1.38
N LYS A 2 -5.90 18.33 1.84
CA LYS A 2 -4.88 18.81 0.94
C LYS A 2 -3.75 17.80 0.82
N LYS A 3 -3.39 17.49 -0.42
CA LYS A 3 -2.29 16.59 -0.71
C LYS A 3 -0.97 17.30 -0.46
N ILE A 4 -0.06 16.64 0.23
CA ILE A 4 1.24 17.18 0.55
C ILE A 4 2.33 16.56 -0.31
N ASN A 5 2.26 15.25 -0.53
CA ASN A 5 3.31 14.52 -1.23
C ASN A 5 2.74 13.23 -1.82
N GLY A 6 3.47 12.65 -2.73
CA GLY A 6 3.02 11.39 -3.33
C GLY A 6 4.12 10.72 -4.12
N PHE A 7 3.90 9.43 -4.39
CA PHE A 7 4.79 8.67 -5.27
C PHE A 7 3.98 7.65 -6.05
N ARG A 8 4.55 7.20 -7.14
CA ARG A 8 4.02 6.06 -7.89
C ARG A 8 5.15 5.09 -8.17
N LEU A 9 4.91 3.82 -7.87
CA LEU A 9 5.86 2.77 -8.12
C LEU A 9 5.21 1.77 -9.07
N ILE A 10 5.91 1.42 -10.14
CA ILE A 10 5.41 0.48 -11.14
C ILE A 10 6.45 -0.61 -11.26
N ILE A 11 6.07 -1.83 -10.94
CA ILE A 11 7.02 -2.93 -10.85
C ILE A 11 6.43 -4.21 -11.46
N PRO A 12 7.29 -5.12 -11.92
CA PRO A 12 6.82 -6.44 -12.33
C PRO A 12 6.29 -7.21 -11.12
N SER A 13 5.36 -8.12 -11.39
CA SER A 13 4.74 -8.91 -10.33
C SER A 13 5.60 -10.09 -9.92
N LYS A 14 6.84 -9.84 -9.60
CA LYS A 14 7.78 -10.86 -9.14
C LYS A 14 7.77 -10.92 -7.63
N SER A 15 7.89 -12.10 -7.07
CA SER A 15 7.84 -12.25 -5.61
C SER A 15 8.94 -11.46 -4.90
N VAL A 16 10.08 -11.26 -5.55
CA VAL A 16 11.14 -10.47 -4.95
C VAL A 16 10.71 -9.01 -4.75
N ASN A 17 9.74 -8.57 -5.50
CA ASN A 17 9.29 -7.18 -5.41
C ASN A 17 8.31 -6.91 -4.27
N GLU A 18 7.87 -7.96 -3.58
CA GLU A 18 7.03 -7.76 -2.41
C GLU A 18 7.82 -7.02 -1.33
N GLY A 19 9.02 -7.47 -1.02
CA GLY A 19 9.85 -6.80 -0.02
C GLY A 19 10.24 -5.39 -0.44
N PHE A 20 10.55 -5.22 -1.72
CA PHE A 20 10.91 -3.92 -2.23
C PHE A 20 9.73 -2.93 -2.10
N SER A 21 8.53 -3.37 -2.42
CA SER A 21 7.32 -2.54 -2.29
C SER A 21 7.09 -2.14 -0.84
N ARG A 22 7.26 -3.08 0.06
CA ARG A 22 7.09 -2.83 1.47
C ARG A 22 8.10 -1.80 1.97
N ALA A 23 9.35 -1.92 1.53
CA ALA A 23 10.40 -1.00 1.94
C ALA A 23 10.12 0.42 1.43
N VAL A 24 9.73 0.55 0.18
CA VAL A 24 9.45 1.85 -0.42
C VAL A 24 8.28 2.52 0.30
N THR A 25 7.21 1.78 0.53
CA THR A 25 6.02 2.34 1.16
C THR A 25 6.30 2.72 2.61
N SER A 26 7.10 1.91 3.32
CA SER A 26 7.46 2.22 4.70
C SER A 26 8.31 3.49 4.76
N ALA A 27 9.25 3.64 3.84
CA ALA A 27 10.08 4.83 3.80
C ALA A 27 9.23 6.08 3.55
N PHE A 28 8.26 5.97 2.67
CA PHE A 28 7.36 7.08 2.40
C PHE A 28 6.51 7.41 3.62
N ALA A 29 5.98 6.37 4.27
CA ALA A 29 5.15 6.55 5.46
C ALA A 29 5.93 7.20 6.60
N ALA A 30 7.23 6.98 6.65
CA ALA A 30 8.06 7.55 7.70
C ALA A 30 8.03 9.08 7.69
N LEU A 31 7.66 9.69 6.58
CA LEU A 31 7.53 11.14 6.51
C LEU A 31 6.42 11.67 7.40
N CYS A 32 5.51 10.81 7.85
CA CYS A 32 4.44 11.19 8.77
C CYS A 32 4.82 10.98 10.24
N ASP A 33 6.05 10.58 10.50
CA ASP A 33 6.53 10.31 11.86
C ASP A 33 5.61 9.32 12.59
N PRO A 34 5.40 8.14 12.03
CA PRO A 34 4.50 7.15 12.63
C PRO A 34 5.15 6.43 13.79
N THR A 35 4.33 5.78 14.59
CA THR A 35 4.85 4.91 15.63
C THR A 35 5.36 3.62 14.99
N VAL A 36 6.11 2.84 15.75
CA VAL A 36 6.59 1.54 15.29
C VAL A 36 5.41 0.63 14.95
N GLU A 37 4.38 0.67 15.75
CA GLU A 37 3.19 -0.14 15.50
C GLU A 37 2.51 0.25 14.20
N GLU A 38 2.40 1.55 13.94
CA GLU A 38 1.80 2.02 12.69
C GLU A 38 2.61 1.59 11.48
N ILE A 39 3.93 1.65 11.57
CA ILE A 39 4.79 1.20 10.48
C ILE A 39 4.61 -0.30 10.25
N CYS A 40 4.53 -1.09 11.32
CA CYS A 40 4.35 -2.53 11.18
C CYS A 40 3.00 -2.85 10.51
N ASP A 41 1.96 -2.12 10.86
CA ASP A 41 0.65 -2.33 10.25
C ASP A 41 0.67 -1.99 8.77
N ILE A 42 1.35 -0.91 8.40
CA ILE A 42 1.48 -0.53 7.01
C ILE A 42 2.24 -1.61 6.23
N LYS A 43 3.34 -2.08 6.78
CA LYS A 43 4.13 -3.13 6.12
C LYS A 43 3.29 -4.38 5.88
N THR A 44 2.52 -4.78 6.89
CA THR A 44 1.67 -5.96 6.77
C THR A 44 0.63 -5.79 5.69
N ALA A 45 -0.05 -4.65 5.69
CA ALA A 45 -1.12 -4.40 4.72
C ALA A 45 -0.57 -4.35 3.29
N VAL A 46 0.58 -3.71 3.10
CA VAL A 46 1.17 -3.63 1.77
C VAL A 46 1.64 -4.99 1.32
N SER A 47 2.26 -5.77 2.21
CA SER A 47 2.71 -7.10 1.87
C SER A 47 1.56 -7.98 1.42
N GLU A 48 0.45 -7.92 2.12
CA GLU A 48 -0.71 -8.73 1.76
C GLU A 48 -1.28 -8.33 0.42
N ALA A 49 -1.42 -7.04 0.19
CA ALA A 49 -1.99 -6.55 -1.06
C ALA A 49 -1.09 -6.89 -2.25
N VAL A 50 0.21 -6.72 -2.11
CA VAL A 50 1.14 -7.00 -3.19
C VAL A 50 1.20 -8.51 -3.44
N THR A 51 1.22 -9.31 -2.39
CA THR A 51 1.21 -10.77 -2.54
C THR A 51 -0.04 -11.21 -3.28
N ASN A 52 -1.19 -10.62 -2.97
CA ASN A 52 -2.42 -10.96 -3.68
C ASN A 52 -2.32 -10.63 -5.16
N CYS A 53 -1.71 -9.51 -5.52
CA CYS A 53 -1.49 -9.20 -6.91
C CYS A 53 -0.61 -10.24 -7.59
N ILE A 54 0.48 -10.63 -6.93
CA ILE A 54 1.42 -11.57 -7.51
C ILE A 54 0.79 -12.95 -7.67
N VAL A 55 0.11 -13.42 -6.64
CA VAL A 55 -0.39 -14.80 -6.63
C VAL A 55 -1.70 -14.95 -7.38
N HIS A 56 -2.60 -13.99 -7.21
CA HIS A 56 -3.96 -14.16 -7.71
C HIS A 56 -4.26 -13.42 -8.99
N ALA A 57 -3.66 -12.27 -9.20
CA ALA A 57 -3.95 -11.51 -10.40
C ALA A 57 -3.17 -12.06 -11.62
N TYR A 58 -2.00 -12.61 -11.38
CA TYR A 58 -1.15 -13.10 -12.46
C TYR A 58 -0.67 -14.52 -12.18
N PRO A 59 -1.59 -15.48 -12.07
CA PRO A 59 -1.20 -16.82 -11.67
C PRO A 59 -0.34 -17.56 -12.70
N ASP A 60 -0.50 -17.21 -13.96
CA ASP A 60 0.20 -17.95 -15.02
C ASP A 60 1.36 -17.18 -15.60
N GLY A 61 1.76 -16.11 -15.01
CA GLY A 61 2.84 -15.35 -15.58
C GLY A 61 3.07 -14.08 -14.83
N GLU A 62 3.81 -13.18 -15.48
CA GLU A 62 4.21 -11.96 -14.88
C GLU A 62 3.37 -10.82 -15.42
N GLY A 63 2.94 -9.95 -14.55
CA GLY A 63 2.22 -8.75 -14.91
C GLY A 63 2.85 -7.54 -14.26
N THR A 64 2.05 -6.52 -14.04
CA THR A 64 2.52 -5.25 -13.49
C THR A 64 1.72 -4.91 -12.25
N VAL A 65 2.42 -4.47 -11.22
CA VAL A 65 1.79 -3.99 -9.99
C VAL A 65 2.06 -2.49 -9.90
N TYR A 66 1.00 -1.74 -9.61
CA TYR A 66 1.08 -0.29 -9.49
C TYR A 66 0.81 0.06 -8.04
N ILE A 67 1.67 0.86 -7.44
CA ILE A 67 1.52 1.29 -6.06
C ILE A 67 1.60 2.80 -6.02
N ASP A 68 0.52 3.44 -5.58
CA ASP A 68 0.45 4.88 -5.47
C ASP A 68 0.33 5.24 -4.01
N GLY A 69 1.23 6.05 -3.50
CA GLY A 69 1.14 6.54 -2.14
C GLY A 69 0.89 8.04 -2.13
N THR A 70 0.05 8.50 -1.24
CA THR A 70 -0.26 9.92 -1.13
C THR A 70 -0.32 10.29 0.35
N LEU A 71 0.35 11.39 0.68
CA LEU A 71 0.24 11.96 2.01
C LEU A 71 -0.63 13.20 1.95
N TYR A 72 -1.53 13.28 2.89
CA TYR A 72 -2.41 14.43 3.02
C TYR A 72 -2.11 15.14 4.33
N GLU A 73 -2.45 16.40 4.42
CA GLU A 73 -2.31 17.12 5.68
C GLU A 73 -3.13 16.42 6.75
N GLY A 74 -2.71 16.52 7.99
CA GLY A 74 -3.35 15.80 9.08
C GLY A 74 -2.81 14.41 9.28
N ASN A 75 -1.65 14.12 8.71
CA ASN A 75 -0.99 12.80 8.85
C ASN A 75 -1.84 11.65 8.34
N VAL A 76 -2.42 11.83 7.18
CA VAL A 76 -3.19 10.77 6.54
C VAL A 76 -2.40 10.21 5.36
N LEU A 77 -2.18 8.91 5.39
CA LEU A 77 -1.51 8.21 4.30
C LEU A 77 -2.52 7.35 3.57
N LYS A 78 -2.53 7.46 2.26
CA LYS A 78 -3.36 6.61 1.42
C LYS A 78 -2.44 5.85 0.47
N VAL A 79 -2.57 4.54 0.45
CA VAL A 79 -1.80 3.71 -0.47
C VAL A 79 -2.78 2.89 -1.30
N LYS A 80 -2.67 3.02 -2.60
CA LYS A 80 -3.51 2.27 -3.52
C LYS A 80 -2.62 1.28 -4.27
N ILE A 81 -2.97 0.02 -4.24
CA ILE A 81 -2.22 -1.04 -4.89
C ILE A 81 -3.16 -1.71 -5.88
N ARG A 82 -2.77 -1.73 -7.15
CA ARG A 82 -3.63 -2.31 -8.18
C ARG A 82 -2.82 -3.10 -9.17
N ASP A 83 -3.52 -3.99 -9.86
CA ASP A 83 -2.95 -4.75 -10.95
C ASP A 83 -3.74 -4.41 -12.20
N ARG A 84 -3.36 -4.97 -13.33
CA ARG A 84 -4.10 -4.73 -14.53
C ARG A 84 -5.17 -5.73 -14.77
N GLY A 85 -5.14 -6.80 -14.05
CA GLY A 85 -6.01 -7.91 -14.36
C GLY A 85 -7.29 -7.91 -13.60
N VAL A 86 -7.24 -7.96 -12.31
CA VAL A 86 -8.37 -8.38 -11.56
C VAL A 86 -8.88 -7.41 -10.53
N GLY A 87 -8.06 -6.59 -9.99
CA GLY A 87 -8.60 -5.76 -8.93
C GLY A 87 -7.72 -4.68 -8.42
N ILE A 88 -8.24 -3.99 -7.43
CA ILE A 88 -7.59 -2.88 -6.78
C ILE A 88 -7.69 -3.11 -5.28
N ALA A 89 -6.60 -2.91 -4.60
CA ALA A 89 -6.62 -2.91 -3.15
C ALA A 89 -6.25 -1.51 -2.67
N ASP A 90 -7.11 -0.94 -1.86
CA ASP A 90 -6.85 0.36 -1.27
C ASP A 90 -6.45 0.18 0.16
N VAL A 91 -5.33 0.75 0.53
CA VAL A 91 -4.90 0.79 1.91
C VAL A 91 -4.84 2.26 2.30
N ARG A 92 -5.64 2.65 3.27
CA ARG A 92 -5.68 4.03 3.71
C ARG A 92 -5.41 4.05 5.21
N GLN A 93 -4.42 4.83 5.60
CA GLN A 93 -3.98 4.85 6.98
C GLN A 93 -4.00 6.28 7.50
N ALA A 94 -4.50 6.45 8.70
CA ALA A 94 -4.40 7.70 9.42
C ALA A 94 -3.34 7.51 10.49
N MET A 95 -2.27 8.27 10.41
CA MET A 95 -1.15 8.08 11.32
C MET A 95 -1.44 8.65 12.69
N GLU A 96 -2.22 9.68 12.77
CA GLU A 96 -2.52 10.36 14.01
C GLU A 96 -3.91 10.87 14.00
N PRO A 97 -4.58 10.83 15.09
CA PRO A 97 -4.25 10.13 16.31
C PRO A 97 -4.62 8.67 16.22
N LEU A 98 -5.38 8.32 15.22
CA LEU A 98 -5.90 7.00 15.14
C LEU A 98 -5.56 6.40 13.82
N PHE A 99 -5.15 5.15 13.84
CA PHE A 99 -4.81 4.43 12.65
C PHE A 99 -6.00 3.59 12.21
N THR A 100 -6.41 3.73 10.97
CA THR A 100 -7.49 2.89 10.44
C THR A 100 -7.14 2.46 9.04
N THR A 101 -7.63 1.28 8.67
CA THR A 101 -7.46 0.76 7.33
C THR A 101 -8.74 0.96 6.59
N ALA A 102 -8.69 1.80 5.60
CA ALA A 102 -9.91 2.16 4.98
C ALA A 102 -10.54 1.11 4.17
N GLY A 103 -9.81 0.22 3.70
CA GLY A 103 -10.43 -0.79 2.90
C GLY A 103 -11.39 -1.61 3.61
N ASP A 104 -11.49 -1.38 4.88
CA ASP A 104 -12.19 -2.21 5.62
C ASP A 104 -13.50 -2.13 5.34
N ASP A 105 -13.83 -1.24 4.89
CA ASP A 105 -14.99 -1.26 4.75
C ASP A 105 -15.14 -2.16 3.79
N ARG A 106 -14.58 -2.61 3.61
CA ARG A 106 -14.60 -3.37 2.91
C ARG A 106 -13.81 -4.24 2.90
N SER A 107 -13.78 -4.40 3.48
CA SER A 107 -13.12 -5.05 3.50
C SER A 107 -12.33 -5.40 3.11
N GLY A 108 -12.44 -4.94 3.16
CA GLY A 108 -11.67 -5.40 2.90
C GLY A 108 -10.73 -5.45 2.13
N LEU A 109 -9.86 -5.34 2.50
CA LEU A 109 -8.82 -5.55 1.84
C LEU A 109 -8.72 -6.84 1.44
N GLY A 110 -9.43 -7.41 1.73
CA GLY A 110 -9.50 -8.71 1.32
C GLY A 110 -8.77 -9.35 1.07
#